data_6c630803e3572ad0a221d85d1a944657
#
_entry.id   6c630803e3572ad0a221d85d1a944657
#
_cell.length_a   1.000
_cell.length_b   1.000
_cell.length_c   1.000
_cell.angle_alpha   90.00
_cell.angle_beta   90.00
_cell.angle_gamma   90.00
#
_symmetry.space_group_name_H-M   'P 1'
#
loop_
_entity.id
_entity.type
_entity.pdbx_description
1 polymer ?
#
loop_
_entity_poly.entity_id
_entity_poly.type
_entity_poly.pdbx_seq_one_letter_code
_entity_poly.pdbx_strand_id
1 'polypeptide(L)'
;MSASREKDTRQAKTAFGQADPKTAREAQQRKEEKRNNRLYGVIAVVFVIIAIACLVYRSNIIPKMVTAATIGDESYTAAEVNYYFVNNYQNFLSQNYNYISYMGLDVSSDLRDQEYSDGETWFDFFMDQTLQQMAEVQAMNDAAAADGFTWNDDLQAQLDENINALETNASNNALSTSGYLKRIFGNTMTEKIFEEQTKRTLLAQAYAQNYEDGLTYTEDQLTEAYNADPKSYDKVSYEVIRISGAADTTDADGNTIEVTDEMTQQAMADAKASADSMYAAWMAGSDPAELVDNDKSVYTTSDAGAWSDSVMMNWLFDDARQAGDSTVLEDADNSYYYVLLFHDRFREDYNTVDVRHILIQPEATTLSEDDEGYDADVQAKKDAAKQKAEDLLAQWKAGDATEDSFAQLANENSTDTGSNTNGGLYTEVYQDQMVEAFNDWCFDAARKPGDTGIVETDYGYHIMYFVGTDLPYWEVQVRDTLKNDDFNTWYTEKTADYTAEQSSFGIRFVRSTFTY
;
A
#
# COMPACT_ATOMS: atom_id res chain seq x y z
N MET A 1 -57.87 11.17 92.41
CA MET A 1 -56.66 10.58 93.07
C MET A 1 -55.75 9.82 92.11
N SER A 2 -55.96 9.84 90.81
CA SER A 2 -55.20 9.07 89.83
C SER A 2 -53.94 9.82 89.28
N ALA A 3 -53.99 11.08 89.00
CA ALA A 3 -52.94 11.87 88.37
C ALA A 3 -51.67 12.08 89.27
N SER A 4 -51.89 12.14 90.61
CA SER A 4 -50.81 12.35 91.57
C SER A 4 -49.90 11.11 91.72
N ARG A 5 -50.51 9.90 91.73
CA ARG A 5 -49.76 8.63 91.82
C ARG A 5 -48.98 8.33 90.56
N GLU A 6 -49.42 8.75 89.42
CA GLU A 6 -48.68 8.56 88.15
C GLU A 6 -47.49 9.50 88.05
N LYS A 7 -47.60 10.75 88.62
CA LYS A 7 -46.50 11.71 88.67
C LYS A 7 -45.37 11.24 89.62
N ASP A 8 -45.78 10.69 90.83
CA ASP A 8 -44.80 10.17 91.81
C ASP A 8 -44.14 8.88 91.32
N THR A 9 -44.84 8.06 90.56
CA THR A 9 -44.26 6.88 89.92
C THR A 9 -43.26 7.22 88.80
N ARG A 10 -43.51 8.34 88.09
CA ARG A 10 -42.57 8.87 87.10
C ARG A 10 -41.34 9.48 87.73
N GLN A 11 -41.50 10.26 88.81
CA GLN A 11 -40.38 10.84 89.55
C GLN A 11 -39.52 9.79 90.28
N ALA A 12 -40.14 8.72 90.82
CA ALA A 12 -39.41 7.60 91.43
C ALA A 12 -38.59 6.80 90.41
N LYS A 13 -39.07 6.68 89.19
CA LYS A 13 -38.30 5.99 88.11
C LYS A 13 -37.13 6.81 87.60
N THR A 14 -37.22 8.14 87.63
CA THR A 14 -36.10 9.03 87.25
C THR A 14 -35.02 9.09 88.37
N ALA A 15 -35.41 8.87 89.64
CA ALA A 15 -34.45 8.83 90.78
C ALA A 15 -33.58 7.58 90.82
N PHE A 16 -33.94 6.50 90.08
CA PHE A 16 -33.17 5.25 89.96
C PHE A 16 -32.33 5.14 88.68
N GLY A 17 -32.10 6.22 87.96
CA GLY A 17 -31.25 6.22 86.79
C GLY A 17 -31.83 5.52 85.54
N GLN A 18 -33.12 5.13 85.58
CA GLN A 18 -33.80 4.66 84.40
C GLN A 18 -34.46 5.84 83.65
N ALA A 19 -33.95 6.17 82.49
CA ALA A 19 -34.51 7.20 81.64
C ALA A 19 -35.98 6.91 81.36
N ASP A 20 -36.84 7.98 81.41
CA ASP A 20 -38.26 7.88 81.03
C ASP A 20 -38.39 7.14 79.66
N PRO A 21 -39.21 6.06 79.59
CA PRO A 21 -39.38 5.28 78.36
C PRO A 21 -39.72 6.14 77.13
N LYS A 22 -40.33 7.29 77.31
CA LYS A 22 -40.64 8.25 76.26
C LYS A 22 -39.40 8.99 75.76
N THR A 23 -38.59 9.50 76.69
CA THR A 23 -37.31 10.19 76.40
C THR A 23 -36.26 9.22 75.85
N ALA A 24 -36.26 7.95 76.28
CA ALA A 24 -35.41 6.91 75.72
C ALA A 24 -35.82 6.59 74.27
N ARG A 25 -37.12 6.48 73.98
CA ARG A 25 -37.65 6.26 72.59
C ARG A 25 -37.31 7.47 71.69
N GLU A 26 -37.55 8.69 72.17
CA GLU A 26 -37.20 9.93 71.40
C GLU A 26 -35.70 10.04 71.16
N ALA A 27 -34.84 9.67 72.13
CA ALA A 27 -33.40 9.63 71.95
C ALA A 27 -32.96 8.53 70.96
N GLN A 28 -33.65 7.40 70.94
CA GLN A 28 -33.38 6.32 70.01
C GLN A 28 -33.86 6.68 68.59
N GLN A 29 -35.05 7.29 68.47
CA GLN A 29 -35.56 7.82 67.19
C GLN A 29 -34.61 8.89 66.61
N ARG A 30 -34.12 9.85 67.42
CA ARG A 30 -33.14 10.84 67.00
C ARG A 30 -31.80 10.23 66.59
N LYS A 31 -31.38 9.12 67.23
CA LYS A 31 -30.18 8.37 66.83
C LYS A 31 -30.42 7.64 65.50
N GLU A 32 -31.56 7.03 65.33
CA GLU A 32 -31.95 6.38 64.07
C GLU A 32 -32.14 7.37 62.92
N GLU A 33 -32.77 8.53 63.15
CA GLU A 33 -32.90 9.63 62.19
C GLU A 33 -31.53 10.15 61.80
N LYS A 34 -30.62 10.43 62.77
CA LYS A 34 -29.23 10.83 62.48
C LYS A 34 -28.47 9.79 61.71
N ARG A 35 -28.66 8.49 62.02
CA ARG A 35 -28.01 7.38 61.29
C ARG A 35 -28.57 7.30 59.86
N ASN A 36 -29.89 7.37 59.70
CA ASN A 36 -30.55 7.34 58.42
C ASN A 36 -30.16 8.57 57.56
N ASN A 37 -30.17 9.77 58.14
CA ASN A 37 -29.72 10.97 57.42
C ASN A 37 -28.25 10.91 56.99
N ARG A 38 -27.38 10.31 57.83
CA ARG A 38 -25.98 10.04 57.42
C ARG A 38 -25.94 8.99 56.28
N LEU A 39 -26.71 7.92 56.38
CA LEU A 39 -26.80 6.89 55.33
C LEU A 39 -27.34 7.48 54.02
N TYR A 40 -28.43 8.26 54.07
CA TYR A 40 -28.95 8.96 52.89
C TYR A 40 -27.99 9.98 52.31
N GLY A 41 -27.22 10.67 53.19
CA GLY A 41 -26.15 11.57 52.76
C GLY A 41 -25.05 10.83 52.02
N VAL A 42 -24.62 9.68 52.52
CA VAL A 42 -23.59 8.83 51.85
C VAL A 42 -24.14 8.30 50.51
N ILE A 43 -25.37 7.79 50.48
CA ILE A 43 -26.04 7.33 49.26
C ILE A 43 -26.11 8.45 48.23
N ALA A 44 -26.53 9.66 48.63
CA ALA A 44 -26.60 10.81 47.71
C ALA A 44 -25.21 11.17 47.14
N VAL A 45 -24.16 11.17 47.96
CA VAL A 45 -22.77 11.41 47.49
C VAL A 45 -22.32 10.31 46.51
N VAL A 46 -22.62 9.03 46.79
CA VAL A 46 -22.33 7.93 45.87
C VAL A 46 -23.06 8.11 44.54
N PHE A 47 -24.33 8.48 44.55
CA PHE A 47 -25.09 8.75 43.33
C PHE A 47 -24.53 9.93 42.53
N VAL A 48 -24.09 10.99 43.20
CA VAL A 48 -23.41 12.13 42.54
C VAL A 48 -22.09 11.71 41.91
N ILE A 49 -21.28 10.89 42.61
CA ILE A 49 -20.04 10.37 42.08
C ILE A 49 -20.30 9.48 40.85
N ILE A 50 -21.29 8.58 40.91
CA ILE A 50 -21.69 7.74 39.79
C ILE A 50 -22.18 8.59 38.63
N ALA A 51 -23.01 9.60 38.88
CA ALA A 51 -23.50 10.52 37.84
C ALA A 51 -22.35 11.30 37.18
N ILE A 52 -21.39 11.80 37.96
CA ILE A 52 -20.18 12.44 37.44
C ILE A 52 -19.36 11.44 36.63
N ALA A 53 -19.14 10.24 37.14
CA ALA A 53 -18.42 9.18 36.43
C ALA A 53 -19.09 8.83 35.09
N CYS A 54 -20.41 8.71 35.08
CA CYS A 54 -21.19 8.49 33.85
C CYS A 54 -21.09 9.68 32.87
N LEU A 55 -21.11 10.91 33.35
CA LEU A 55 -20.95 12.10 32.53
C LEU A 55 -19.53 12.19 31.95
N VAL A 56 -18.51 11.91 32.74
CA VAL A 56 -17.11 11.85 32.28
C VAL A 56 -16.92 10.73 31.26
N TYR A 57 -17.48 9.56 31.52
CA TYR A 57 -17.42 8.43 30.58
C TYR A 57 -18.11 8.74 29.25
N ARG A 58 -19.28 9.40 29.29
CA ARG A 58 -20.02 9.81 28.07
C ARG A 58 -19.43 11.04 27.36
N SER A 59 -18.60 11.83 28.02
CA SER A 59 -18.08 13.10 27.47
C SER A 59 -16.92 12.91 26.50
N ASN A 60 -16.44 11.68 26.25
CA ASN A 60 -15.24 11.37 25.47
C ASN A 60 -13.96 12.11 25.96
N ILE A 61 -13.94 12.59 27.20
CA ILE A 61 -12.77 13.24 27.77
C ILE A 61 -11.65 12.22 28.00
N ILE A 62 -11.98 11.03 28.51
CA ILE A 62 -10.99 9.97 28.82
C ILE A 62 -10.19 9.58 27.56
N PRO A 63 -10.81 9.20 26.44
CA PRO A 63 -10.07 8.82 25.23
C PRO A 63 -9.18 9.93 24.65
N LYS A 64 -9.51 11.21 24.93
CA LYS A 64 -8.73 12.36 24.48
C LYS A 64 -7.52 12.69 25.36
N MET A 65 -7.46 12.10 26.56
CA MET A 65 -6.42 12.40 27.55
C MET A 65 -5.61 11.17 27.96
N VAL A 66 -6.15 9.96 27.70
CA VAL A 66 -5.47 8.73 28.10
C VAL A 66 -4.37 8.39 27.09
N THR A 67 -3.19 8.12 27.58
CA THR A 67 -2.11 7.60 26.76
C THR A 67 -2.45 6.20 26.28
N ALA A 68 -2.45 6.01 24.96
CA ALA A 68 -2.67 4.73 24.29
C ALA A 68 -1.36 4.10 23.79
N ALA A 69 -0.38 4.94 23.42
CA ALA A 69 0.95 4.51 23.04
C ALA A 69 2.00 5.49 23.54
N THR A 70 3.23 5.01 23.76
CA THR A 70 4.41 5.81 24.08
C THR A 70 5.54 5.40 23.15
N ILE A 71 6.24 6.37 22.57
CA ILE A 71 7.37 6.15 21.67
C ILE A 71 8.50 7.06 22.15
N GLY A 72 9.58 6.49 22.66
CA GLY A 72 10.59 7.26 23.38
C GLY A 72 9.98 8.03 24.53
N ASP A 73 10.19 9.34 24.56
CA ASP A 73 9.63 10.25 25.59
C ASP A 73 8.24 10.81 25.22
N GLU A 74 7.74 10.55 24.01
CA GLU A 74 6.47 11.08 23.52
C GLU A 74 5.30 10.14 23.85
N SER A 75 4.18 10.73 24.30
CA SER A 75 2.96 10.00 24.64
C SER A 75 1.82 10.38 23.69
N TYR A 76 1.18 9.37 23.13
CA TYR A 76 0.08 9.51 22.19
C TYR A 76 -1.25 9.10 22.81
N THR A 77 -2.24 9.94 22.67
CA THR A 77 -3.61 9.65 23.11
C THR A 77 -4.28 8.64 22.18
N ALA A 78 -5.37 8.00 22.65
CA ALA A 78 -6.16 7.11 21.82
C ALA A 78 -6.73 7.80 20.57
N ALA A 79 -6.96 9.11 20.59
CA ALA A 79 -7.43 9.87 19.44
C ALA A 79 -6.34 10.02 18.36
N GLU A 80 -5.08 10.21 18.77
CA GLU A 80 -3.93 10.29 17.87
C GLU A 80 -3.61 8.91 17.29
N VAL A 81 -3.63 7.86 18.11
CA VAL A 81 -3.47 6.48 17.61
C VAL A 81 -4.57 6.12 16.61
N ASN A 82 -5.82 6.56 16.82
CA ASN A 82 -6.91 6.34 15.87
C ASN A 82 -6.65 6.94 14.49
N TYR A 83 -5.89 8.03 14.38
CA TYR A 83 -5.52 8.58 13.07
C TYR A 83 -4.75 7.54 12.24
N TYR A 84 -3.70 6.98 12.79
CA TYR A 84 -2.88 5.97 12.10
C TYR A 84 -3.61 4.65 11.92
N PHE A 85 -4.28 4.17 12.97
CA PHE A 85 -5.02 2.90 12.94
C PHE A 85 -6.09 2.85 11.85
N VAL A 86 -6.89 3.91 11.74
CA VAL A 86 -7.96 3.99 10.75
C VAL A 86 -7.40 4.12 9.34
N ASN A 87 -6.33 4.89 9.16
CA ASN A 87 -5.66 5.01 7.87
C ASN A 87 -5.08 3.66 7.42
N ASN A 88 -4.38 2.94 8.31
CA ASN A 88 -3.85 1.60 8.02
C ASN A 88 -4.96 0.61 7.65
N TYR A 89 -6.03 0.60 8.43
CA TYR A 89 -7.18 -0.24 8.14
C TYR A 89 -7.81 0.08 6.77
N GLN A 90 -8.03 1.35 6.45
CA GLN A 90 -8.61 1.76 5.17
C GLN A 90 -7.69 1.46 3.98
N ASN A 91 -6.38 1.70 4.13
CA ASN A 91 -5.39 1.36 3.12
C ASN A 91 -5.36 -0.14 2.85
N PHE A 92 -5.37 -0.96 3.92
CA PHE A 92 -5.45 -2.42 3.78
C PHE A 92 -6.70 -2.86 3.02
N LEU A 93 -7.86 -2.30 3.35
CA LEU A 93 -9.11 -2.60 2.65
C LEU A 93 -9.05 -2.21 1.17
N SER A 94 -8.48 -1.05 0.86
CA SER A 94 -8.35 -0.59 -0.52
C SER A 94 -7.45 -1.49 -1.36
N GLN A 95 -6.29 -1.88 -0.81
CA GLN A 95 -5.32 -2.72 -1.50
C GLN A 95 -5.78 -4.17 -1.67
N ASN A 96 -6.60 -4.67 -0.74
CA ASN A 96 -7.03 -6.07 -0.69
C ASN A 96 -8.51 -6.26 -1.02
N TYR A 97 -9.18 -5.28 -1.62
CA TYR A 97 -10.64 -5.26 -1.81
C TYR A 97 -11.21 -6.58 -2.36
N ASN A 98 -10.56 -7.18 -3.35
CA ASN A 98 -11.01 -8.42 -3.97
C ASN A 98 -10.72 -9.69 -3.14
N TYR A 99 -9.87 -9.59 -2.13
CA TYR A 99 -9.38 -10.74 -1.35
C TYR A 99 -9.81 -10.73 0.12
N ILE A 100 -10.42 -9.65 0.61
CA ILE A 100 -10.82 -9.48 2.02
C ILE A 100 -11.63 -10.66 2.54
N SER A 101 -12.61 -11.14 1.77
CA SER A 101 -13.45 -12.27 2.16
C SER A 101 -12.69 -13.60 2.24
N TYR A 102 -11.65 -13.77 1.44
CA TYR A 102 -10.78 -14.96 1.47
C TYR A 102 -9.80 -14.91 2.66
N MET A 103 -9.48 -13.70 3.14
CA MET A 103 -8.63 -13.50 4.32
C MET A 103 -9.38 -13.71 5.64
N GLY A 104 -10.71 -13.91 5.60
CA GLY A 104 -11.52 -14.11 6.79
C GLY A 104 -11.85 -12.85 7.58
N LEU A 105 -11.60 -11.65 7.01
CA LEU A 105 -11.94 -10.37 7.64
C LEU A 105 -13.40 -9.98 7.33
N ASP A 106 -14.24 -9.91 8.38
CA ASP A 106 -15.59 -9.34 8.31
C ASP A 106 -15.55 -7.84 8.68
N VAL A 107 -15.67 -6.98 7.68
CA VAL A 107 -15.63 -5.52 7.85
C VAL A 107 -16.82 -4.95 8.64
N SER A 108 -17.86 -5.75 8.88
CA SER A 108 -19.07 -5.35 9.64
C SER A 108 -19.00 -5.70 11.13
N SER A 109 -18.04 -6.52 11.54
CA SER A 109 -17.89 -7.02 12.91
C SER A 109 -16.74 -6.31 13.67
N ASP A 110 -16.70 -6.45 15.01
CA ASP A 110 -15.60 -5.90 15.80
C ASP A 110 -14.29 -6.65 15.49
N LEU A 111 -13.23 -5.92 15.16
CA LEU A 111 -11.92 -6.48 14.84
C LEU A 111 -11.30 -7.25 16.01
N ARG A 112 -11.70 -6.95 17.26
CA ARG A 112 -11.22 -7.65 18.47
C ARG A 112 -11.84 -9.03 18.64
N ASP A 113 -12.98 -9.27 18.00
CA ASP A 113 -13.72 -10.53 18.10
C ASP A 113 -13.39 -11.48 16.93
N GLN A 114 -12.49 -11.09 16.03
CA GLN A 114 -12.11 -11.85 14.84
C GLN A 114 -10.66 -12.31 14.93
N GLU A 115 -10.46 -13.61 14.85
CA GLU A 115 -9.12 -14.20 14.81
C GLU A 115 -8.43 -13.92 13.46
N TYR A 116 -7.18 -13.44 13.51
CA TYR A 116 -6.31 -13.27 12.36
C TYR A 116 -5.39 -14.49 12.17
N SER A 117 -4.63 -14.83 13.20
CA SER A 117 -3.68 -15.95 13.20
C SER A 117 -3.29 -16.32 14.62
N ASP A 118 -3.16 -17.62 14.93
CA ASP A 118 -2.55 -18.19 16.17
C ASP A 118 -2.89 -17.45 17.49
N GLY A 119 -4.15 -17.03 17.65
CA GLY A 119 -4.62 -16.36 18.87
C GLY A 119 -4.47 -14.83 18.85
N GLU A 120 -4.03 -14.25 17.74
CA GLU A 120 -4.06 -12.81 17.47
C GLU A 120 -5.35 -12.44 16.75
N THR A 121 -5.88 -11.25 17.08
CA THR A 121 -7.07 -10.71 16.42
C THR A 121 -6.70 -9.78 15.26
N TRP A 122 -7.63 -9.51 14.35
CA TRP A 122 -7.46 -8.48 13.34
C TRP A 122 -7.17 -7.10 13.94
N PHE A 123 -7.67 -6.84 15.16
CA PHE A 123 -7.32 -5.63 15.88
C PHE A 123 -5.84 -5.59 16.25
N ASP A 124 -5.29 -6.70 16.75
CA ASP A 124 -3.88 -6.79 17.14
C ASP A 124 -2.98 -6.62 15.91
N PHE A 125 -3.30 -7.29 14.80
CA PHE A 125 -2.60 -7.12 13.53
C PHE A 125 -2.52 -5.65 13.07
N PHE A 126 -3.66 -4.95 13.01
CA PHE A 126 -3.65 -3.53 12.62
C PHE A 126 -2.99 -2.64 13.68
N MET A 127 -3.07 -3.01 14.94
CA MET A 127 -2.46 -2.25 16.02
C MET A 127 -0.93 -2.32 15.97
N ASP A 128 -0.37 -3.49 15.69
CA ASP A 128 1.08 -3.67 15.55
C ASP A 128 1.63 -2.86 14.38
N GLN A 129 0.98 -2.91 13.21
CA GLN A 129 1.35 -2.06 12.08
C GLN A 129 1.23 -0.56 12.40
N THR A 130 0.19 -0.19 13.15
CA THR A 130 -0.02 1.20 13.57
C THR A 130 1.10 1.68 14.48
N LEU A 131 1.49 0.88 15.45
CA LEU A 131 2.55 1.19 16.40
C LEU A 131 3.91 1.29 15.70
N GLN A 132 4.19 0.39 14.76
CA GLN A 132 5.39 0.43 13.95
C GLN A 132 5.43 1.72 13.12
N GLN A 133 4.38 2.04 12.37
CA GLN A 133 4.31 3.28 11.57
C GLN A 133 4.48 4.53 12.43
N MET A 134 3.85 4.58 13.61
CA MET A 134 3.98 5.70 14.53
C MET A 134 5.42 5.86 15.04
N ALA A 135 6.11 4.74 15.32
CA ALA A 135 7.52 4.74 15.71
C ALA A 135 8.41 5.29 14.59
N GLU A 136 8.18 4.84 13.36
CA GLU A 136 8.90 5.32 12.18
C GLU A 136 8.66 6.82 11.92
N VAL A 137 7.41 7.29 12.00
CA VAL A 137 7.06 8.71 11.86
C VAL A 137 7.75 9.54 12.96
N GLN A 138 7.79 9.06 14.21
CA GLN A 138 8.50 9.75 15.29
C GLN A 138 10.00 9.81 15.00
N ALA A 139 10.62 8.69 14.62
CA ALA A 139 12.04 8.61 14.31
C ALA A 139 12.44 9.60 13.19
N MET A 140 11.65 9.64 12.11
CA MET A 140 11.90 10.56 11.00
C MET A 140 11.72 12.02 11.39
N ASN A 141 10.72 12.36 12.22
CA ASN A 141 10.55 13.73 12.72
C ASN A 141 11.70 14.18 13.63
N ASP A 142 12.19 13.29 14.50
CA ASP A 142 13.32 13.59 15.37
C ASP A 142 14.61 13.73 14.56
N ALA A 143 14.82 12.88 13.55
CA ALA A 143 15.95 12.98 12.65
C ALA A 143 15.87 14.27 11.80
N ALA A 144 14.71 14.62 11.26
CA ALA A 144 14.48 15.87 10.56
C ALA A 144 14.84 17.09 11.42
N ALA A 145 14.39 17.09 12.68
CA ALA A 145 14.70 18.17 13.62
C ALA A 145 16.21 18.25 13.93
N ALA A 146 16.89 17.10 14.09
CA ALA A 146 18.33 17.03 14.33
C ALA A 146 19.14 17.56 13.14
N ASP A 147 18.69 17.28 11.91
CA ASP A 147 19.37 17.72 10.69
C ASP A 147 18.91 19.13 10.22
N GLY A 148 18.00 19.78 10.97
CA GLY A 148 17.50 21.12 10.65
C GLY A 148 16.54 21.16 9.47
N PHE A 149 15.96 20.03 9.06
CA PHE A 149 14.90 19.98 8.06
C PHE A 149 13.59 20.48 8.68
N THR A 150 12.98 21.47 8.07
CA THR A 150 11.84 22.18 8.66
C THR A 150 10.65 22.25 7.70
N TRP A 151 9.49 22.49 8.28
CA TRP A 151 8.25 22.77 7.55
C TRP A 151 8.44 23.94 6.58
N ASN A 152 7.98 23.79 5.33
CA ASN A 152 8.11 24.77 4.26
C ASN A 152 6.78 25.02 3.56
N ASP A 153 6.78 25.87 2.52
CA ASP A 153 5.58 26.27 1.79
C ASP A 153 5.00 25.11 0.96
N ASP A 154 5.83 24.20 0.46
CA ASP A 154 5.38 23.03 -0.30
C ASP A 154 4.63 22.03 0.61
N LEU A 155 5.14 21.79 1.80
CA LEU A 155 4.44 20.97 2.80
C LEU A 155 3.15 21.63 3.29
N GLN A 156 3.13 22.97 3.36
CA GLN A 156 1.90 23.69 3.67
C GLN A 156 0.86 23.52 2.56
N ALA A 157 1.26 23.60 1.30
CA ALA A 157 0.37 23.39 0.17
C ALA A 157 -0.21 21.94 0.15
N GLN A 158 0.61 20.93 0.44
CA GLN A 158 0.15 19.54 0.57
C GLN A 158 -0.84 19.36 1.74
N LEU A 159 -0.58 20.00 2.87
CA LEU A 159 -1.52 19.99 3.99
C LEU A 159 -2.86 20.64 3.61
N ASP A 160 -2.80 21.81 2.97
CA ASP A 160 -3.99 22.54 2.52
C ASP A 160 -4.80 21.71 1.51
N GLU A 161 -4.15 20.98 0.63
CA GLU A 161 -4.80 20.03 -0.28
C GLU A 161 -5.51 18.89 0.47
N ASN A 162 -4.84 18.27 1.46
CA ASN A 162 -5.45 17.24 2.30
C ASN A 162 -6.67 17.76 3.07
N ILE A 163 -6.61 18.99 3.59
CA ILE A 163 -7.74 19.62 4.28
C ILE A 163 -8.88 19.93 3.31
N ASN A 164 -8.59 20.45 2.12
CA ASN A 164 -9.59 20.72 1.09
C ASN A 164 -10.27 19.43 0.61
N ALA A 165 -9.51 18.33 0.44
CA ALA A 165 -10.06 17.02 0.11
C ALA A 165 -10.98 16.50 1.23
N LEU A 166 -10.59 16.67 2.50
CA LEU A 166 -11.40 16.34 3.66
C LEU A 166 -12.72 17.13 3.68
N GLU A 167 -12.68 18.44 3.43
CA GLU A 167 -13.87 19.30 3.39
C GLU A 167 -14.81 18.93 2.23
N THR A 168 -14.23 18.64 1.08
CA THR A 168 -14.98 18.17 -0.10
C THR A 168 -15.69 16.85 0.19
N ASN A 169 -14.98 15.89 0.78
CA ASN A 169 -15.55 14.60 1.16
C ASN A 169 -16.64 14.76 2.22
N ALA A 170 -16.47 15.64 3.19
CA ALA A 170 -17.49 15.94 4.18
C ALA A 170 -18.75 16.52 3.51
N SER A 171 -18.60 17.48 2.61
CA SER A 171 -19.69 18.09 1.85
C SER A 171 -20.43 17.07 0.99
N ASN A 172 -19.72 16.21 0.26
CA ASN A 172 -20.29 15.15 -0.56
C ASN A 172 -21.12 14.14 0.26
N ASN A 173 -20.79 13.98 1.55
CA ASN A 173 -21.53 13.16 2.49
C ASN A 173 -22.60 13.94 3.28
N ALA A 174 -22.87 15.20 2.96
CA ALA A 174 -23.79 16.08 3.67
C ALA A 174 -23.47 16.23 5.17
N LEU A 175 -22.19 16.25 5.52
CA LEU A 175 -21.66 16.39 6.88
C LEU A 175 -20.82 17.67 7.00
N SER A 176 -20.67 18.18 8.23
CA SER A 176 -19.58 19.11 8.51
C SER A 176 -18.25 18.36 8.56
N THR A 177 -17.12 19.04 8.34
CA THR A 177 -15.76 18.48 8.44
C THR A 177 -15.56 17.74 9.76
N SER A 178 -15.92 18.36 10.90
CA SER A 178 -15.89 17.71 12.21
C SER A 178 -16.81 16.48 12.31
N GLY A 179 -17.96 16.51 11.67
CA GLY A 179 -18.91 15.38 11.60
C GLY A 179 -18.35 14.22 10.81
N TYR A 180 -17.72 14.51 9.67
CA TYR A 180 -17.08 13.54 8.81
C TYR A 180 -15.89 12.88 9.50
N LEU A 181 -15.00 13.67 10.11
CA LEU A 181 -13.87 13.15 10.90
C LEU A 181 -14.32 12.21 12.01
N LYS A 182 -15.39 12.54 12.73
CA LYS A 182 -15.93 11.66 13.78
C LYS A 182 -16.53 10.37 13.21
N ARG A 183 -17.12 10.44 12.02
CA ARG A 183 -17.63 9.25 11.34
C ARG A 183 -16.51 8.31 10.95
N ILE A 184 -15.40 8.82 10.39
CA ILE A 184 -14.28 8.03 9.90
C ILE A 184 -13.37 7.57 11.06
N PHE A 185 -12.88 8.50 11.89
CA PHE A 185 -11.86 8.25 12.91
C PHE A 185 -12.42 8.02 14.32
N GLY A 186 -13.74 8.15 14.52
CA GLY A 186 -14.38 8.03 15.82
C GLY A 186 -14.61 9.38 16.53
N ASN A 187 -15.44 9.35 17.57
CA ASN A 187 -15.96 10.55 18.25
C ASN A 187 -14.91 11.42 18.94
N THR A 188 -13.69 10.95 19.08
CA THR A 188 -12.57 11.64 19.74
C THR A 188 -11.75 12.50 18.79
N MET A 189 -11.84 12.21 17.49
CA MET A 189 -11.11 12.95 16.47
C MET A 189 -11.61 14.40 16.37
N THR A 190 -10.68 15.31 16.22
CA THR A 190 -10.90 16.74 15.99
C THR A 190 -10.10 17.19 14.78
N GLU A 191 -10.51 18.29 14.14
CA GLU A 191 -9.76 18.89 13.03
C GLU A 191 -8.33 19.20 13.43
N LYS A 192 -8.11 19.70 14.66
CA LYS A 192 -6.77 19.98 15.18
C LYS A 192 -5.90 18.72 15.28
N ILE A 193 -6.41 17.61 15.83
CA ILE A 193 -5.65 16.35 15.95
C ILE A 193 -5.34 15.81 14.56
N PHE A 194 -6.31 15.83 13.65
CA PHE A 194 -6.14 15.40 12.27
C PHE A 194 -5.03 16.20 11.59
N GLU A 195 -5.09 17.52 11.66
CA GLU A 195 -4.09 18.42 11.09
C GLU A 195 -2.69 18.18 11.68
N GLU A 196 -2.57 18.06 13.02
CA GLU A 196 -1.29 17.81 13.69
C GLU A 196 -0.67 16.47 13.29
N GLN A 197 -1.48 15.39 13.21
CA GLN A 197 -0.94 14.09 12.79
C GLN A 197 -0.62 14.06 11.29
N THR A 198 -1.41 14.72 10.45
CA THR A 198 -1.11 14.88 9.01
C THR A 198 0.21 15.63 8.82
N LYS A 199 0.44 16.73 9.56
CA LYS A 199 1.72 17.47 9.52
C LYS A 199 2.91 16.60 9.90
N ARG A 200 2.78 15.80 10.95
CA ARG A 200 3.86 14.87 11.37
C ARG A 200 4.19 13.85 10.29
N THR A 201 3.17 13.28 9.67
CA THR A 201 3.33 12.29 8.59
C THR A 201 3.96 12.93 7.36
N LEU A 202 3.48 14.09 6.93
CA LEU A 202 4.03 14.82 5.77
C LEU A 202 5.50 15.21 5.99
N LEU A 203 5.85 15.72 7.18
CA LEU A 203 7.24 16.10 7.48
C LEU A 203 8.16 14.88 7.48
N ALA A 204 7.73 13.76 8.07
CA ALA A 204 8.48 12.51 8.08
C ALA A 204 8.73 11.97 6.67
N GLN A 205 7.69 11.94 5.83
CA GLN A 205 7.78 11.52 4.43
C GLN A 205 8.69 12.42 3.61
N ALA A 206 8.52 13.74 3.74
CA ALA A 206 9.34 14.70 3.01
C ALA A 206 10.81 14.65 3.40
N TYR A 207 11.12 14.42 4.67
CA TYR A 207 12.50 14.26 5.13
C TYR A 207 13.13 12.99 4.56
N ALA A 208 12.39 11.86 4.58
CA ALA A 208 12.86 10.62 3.99
C ALA A 208 13.09 10.76 2.48
N GLN A 209 12.14 11.37 1.76
CA GLN A 209 12.26 11.66 0.33
C GLN A 209 13.45 12.58 0.02
N ASN A 210 13.64 13.63 0.82
CA ASN A 210 14.79 14.54 0.64
C ASN A 210 16.14 13.82 0.80
N TYR A 211 16.22 12.83 1.70
CA TYR A 211 17.42 12.00 1.81
C TYR A 211 17.63 11.15 0.55
N GLU A 212 16.60 10.46 0.10
CA GLU A 212 16.63 9.62 -1.10
C GLU A 212 16.99 10.41 -2.35
N ASP A 213 16.39 11.60 -2.54
CA ASP A 213 16.67 12.50 -3.66
C ASP A 213 18.11 13.03 -3.64
N GLY A 214 18.69 13.14 -2.44
CA GLY A 214 20.09 13.54 -2.25
C GLY A 214 21.11 12.48 -2.59
N LEU A 215 20.72 11.21 -2.75
CA LEU A 215 21.62 10.12 -3.10
C LEU A 215 22.08 10.25 -4.55
N THR A 216 23.38 10.35 -4.76
CA THR A 216 24.01 10.46 -6.08
C THR A 216 25.22 9.55 -6.16
N TYR A 217 25.46 8.97 -7.34
CA TYR A 217 26.54 8.04 -7.58
C TYR A 217 27.37 8.48 -8.78
N THR A 218 28.66 8.25 -8.70
CA THR A 218 29.59 8.47 -9.83
C THR A 218 29.55 7.27 -10.76
N GLU A 219 29.94 7.46 -12.03
CA GLU A 219 30.08 6.38 -13.03
C GLU A 219 30.99 5.24 -12.52
N ASP A 220 32.07 5.58 -11.79
CA ASP A 220 32.95 4.57 -11.17
C ASP A 220 32.23 3.71 -10.13
N GLN A 221 31.37 4.31 -9.29
CA GLN A 221 30.56 3.60 -8.28
C GLN A 221 29.51 2.69 -8.95
N LEU A 222 28.85 3.18 -9.99
CA LEU A 222 27.89 2.38 -10.76
C LEU A 222 28.59 1.19 -11.44
N THR A 223 29.73 1.44 -12.05
CA THR A 223 30.57 0.38 -12.68
C THR A 223 31.04 -0.65 -11.64
N GLU A 224 31.48 -0.22 -10.46
CA GLU A 224 31.91 -1.13 -9.38
C GLU A 224 30.73 -1.99 -8.90
N ALA A 225 29.57 -1.40 -8.68
CA ALA A 225 28.37 -2.11 -8.25
C ALA A 225 27.89 -3.11 -9.31
N TYR A 226 27.85 -2.71 -10.60
CA TYR A 226 27.56 -3.63 -11.69
C TYR A 226 28.54 -4.82 -11.71
N ASN A 227 29.85 -4.56 -11.63
CA ASN A 227 30.88 -5.61 -11.68
C ASN A 227 30.86 -6.54 -10.46
N ALA A 228 30.29 -6.11 -9.34
CA ALA A 228 30.12 -6.95 -8.15
C ALA A 228 29.05 -8.04 -8.34
N ASP A 229 27.99 -7.75 -9.10
CA ASP A 229 26.93 -8.71 -9.42
C ASP A 229 26.30 -8.47 -10.81
N PRO A 230 27.03 -8.76 -11.90
CA PRO A 230 26.55 -8.50 -13.27
C PRO A 230 25.26 -9.26 -13.60
N LYS A 231 25.05 -10.45 -13.01
CA LYS A 231 23.88 -11.30 -13.32
C LYS A 231 22.55 -10.66 -12.92
N SER A 232 22.53 -9.76 -11.95
CA SER A 232 21.32 -9.05 -11.54
C SER A 232 20.86 -8.01 -12.58
N TYR A 233 21.74 -7.61 -13.48
CA TYR A 233 21.50 -6.57 -14.48
C TYR A 233 21.54 -7.09 -15.92
N ASP A 234 22.36 -8.14 -16.18
CA ASP A 234 22.47 -8.73 -17.49
C ASP A 234 21.18 -9.42 -17.92
N LYS A 235 21.06 -9.61 -19.23
CA LYS A 235 20.05 -10.41 -19.89
C LYS A 235 20.68 -11.57 -20.63
N VAL A 236 19.88 -12.63 -20.85
CA VAL A 236 20.27 -13.77 -21.68
C VAL A 236 19.31 -13.96 -22.84
N SER A 237 19.86 -14.25 -24.01
CA SER A 237 19.10 -14.68 -25.17
C SER A 237 19.23 -16.20 -25.31
N TYR A 238 18.09 -16.88 -25.43
CA TYR A 238 18.04 -18.34 -25.45
C TYR A 238 16.76 -18.87 -26.10
N GLU A 239 16.82 -20.15 -26.43
CA GLU A 239 15.66 -20.95 -26.83
C GLU A 239 15.47 -22.11 -25.86
N VAL A 240 14.22 -22.50 -25.60
CA VAL A 240 13.92 -23.59 -24.68
C VAL A 240 12.72 -24.42 -25.13
N ILE A 241 12.84 -25.75 -25.04
CA ILE A 241 11.70 -26.65 -24.97
C ILE A 241 11.53 -27.06 -23.52
N ARG A 242 10.37 -26.74 -22.94
CA ARG A 242 9.97 -27.20 -21.61
C ARG A 242 9.07 -28.42 -21.75
N ILE A 243 9.38 -29.50 -21.04
CA ILE A 243 8.66 -30.77 -21.07
C ILE A 243 8.11 -31.04 -19.67
N SER A 244 6.82 -31.25 -19.53
CA SER A 244 6.17 -31.60 -18.27
C SER A 244 6.40 -33.07 -17.92
N GLY A 245 6.94 -33.31 -16.74
CA GLY A 245 7.02 -34.61 -16.08
C GLY A 245 5.97 -34.81 -15.01
N ALA A 246 4.94 -33.96 -14.97
CA ALA A 246 3.82 -34.13 -14.07
C ALA A 246 3.00 -35.36 -14.45
N ALA A 247 2.66 -36.19 -13.45
CA ALA A 247 1.76 -37.31 -13.62
C ALA A 247 0.33 -36.83 -13.90
N ASP A 248 -0.41 -37.56 -14.71
CA ASP A 248 -1.81 -37.25 -14.97
C ASP A 248 -2.66 -37.42 -13.72
N THR A 249 -3.53 -36.47 -13.45
CA THR A 249 -4.46 -36.45 -12.29
C THR A 249 -5.84 -37.03 -12.67
N THR A 250 -6.03 -37.43 -13.91
CA THR A 250 -7.28 -38.00 -14.43
C THR A 250 -6.98 -39.27 -15.21
N ASP A 251 -7.95 -40.24 -15.21
CA ASP A 251 -7.91 -41.42 -16.09
C ASP A 251 -8.41 -41.08 -17.51
N ALA A 252 -8.38 -42.08 -18.39
CA ALA A 252 -8.84 -41.93 -19.78
C ALA A 252 -10.34 -41.59 -19.92
N ASP A 253 -11.12 -41.82 -18.87
CA ASP A 253 -12.55 -41.48 -18.79
C ASP A 253 -12.81 -40.11 -18.16
N GLY A 254 -11.75 -39.38 -17.74
CA GLY A 254 -11.83 -38.05 -17.17
C GLY A 254 -12.11 -38.01 -15.65
N ASN A 255 -12.04 -39.16 -14.96
CA ASN A 255 -12.21 -39.20 -13.51
C ASN A 255 -10.91 -38.86 -12.80
N THR A 256 -11.00 -38.09 -11.72
CA THR A 256 -9.84 -37.79 -10.88
C THR A 256 -9.29 -39.07 -10.25
N ILE A 257 -7.98 -39.27 -10.36
CA ILE A 257 -7.23 -40.37 -9.77
C ILE A 257 -6.25 -39.89 -8.73
N GLU A 258 -5.92 -40.76 -7.77
CA GLU A 258 -4.85 -40.51 -6.82
C GLU A 258 -3.50 -40.76 -7.50
N VAL A 259 -2.64 -39.73 -7.52
CA VAL A 259 -1.29 -39.83 -8.10
C VAL A 259 -0.39 -40.56 -7.10
N THR A 260 0.22 -41.67 -7.55
CA THR A 260 1.20 -42.42 -6.74
C THR A 260 2.64 -42.00 -7.06
N ASP A 261 3.58 -42.34 -6.15
CA ASP A 261 5.00 -42.09 -6.34
C ASP A 261 5.53 -42.79 -7.60
N GLU A 262 5.03 -43.98 -7.91
CA GLU A 262 5.41 -44.72 -9.13
C GLU A 262 4.94 -44.00 -10.40
N MET A 263 3.73 -43.42 -10.38
CA MET A 263 3.22 -42.62 -11.51
C MET A 263 4.05 -41.36 -11.73
N THR A 264 4.44 -40.66 -10.68
CA THR A 264 5.31 -39.48 -10.73
C THR A 264 6.68 -39.85 -11.29
N GLN A 265 7.31 -40.94 -10.78
CA GLN A 265 8.59 -41.40 -11.28
C GLN A 265 8.53 -41.82 -12.76
N GLN A 266 7.45 -42.50 -13.19
CA GLN A 266 7.28 -42.88 -14.59
C GLN A 266 7.10 -41.65 -15.49
N ALA A 267 6.26 -40.68 -15.09
CA ALA A 267 6.04 -39.47 -15.84
C ALA A 267 7.35 -38.65 -16.01
N MET A 268 8.16 -38.54 -14.95
CA MET A 268 9.49 -37.90 -15.05
C MET A 268 10.45 -38.70 -15.96
N ALA A 269 10.42 -40.03 -15.94
CA ALA A 269 11.24 -40.85 -16.82
C ALA A 269 10.82 -40.70 -18.30
N ASP A 270 9.51 -40.60 -18.57
CA ASP A 270 8.96 -40.39 -19.93
C ASP A 270 9.32 -38.96 -20.41
N ALA A 271 9.21 -37.95 -19.56
CA ALA A 271 9.62 -36.58 -19.87
C ALA A 271 11.12 -36.50 -20.19
N LYS A 272 11.97 -37.21 -19.43
CA LYS A 272 13.41 -37.32 -19.73
C LYS A 272 13.66 -37.93 -21.11
N ALA A 273 13.01 -39.06 -21.41
CA ALA A 273 13.17 -39.72 -22.70
C ALA A 273 12.73 -38.82 -23.86
N SER A 274 11.65 -38.06 -23.68
CA SER A 274 11.15 -37.07 -24.63
C SER A 274 12.19 -35.93 -24.80
N ALA A 275 12.72 -35.39 -23.70
CA ALA A 275 13.73 -34.33 -23.71
C ALA A 275 15.01 -34.78 -24.44
N ASP A 276 15.53 -35.99 -24.15
CA ASP A 276 16.71 -36.52 -24.79
C ASP A 276 16.47 -36.71 -26.31
N SER A 277 15.27 -37.16 -26.74
CA SER A 277 14.87 -37.32 -28.14
C SER A 277 14.75 -35.98 -28.87
N MET A 278 14.08 -34.99 -28.24
CA MET A 278 13.91 -33.64 -28.77
C MET A 278 15.28 -32.93 -28.89
N TYR A 279 16.12 -33.07 -27.88
CA TYR A 279 17.48 -32.55 -27.92
C TYR A 279 18.27 -33.10 -29.11
N ALA A 280 18.26 -34.44 -29.30
CA ALA A 280 18.98 -35.07 -30.39
C ALA A 280 18.44 -34.64 -31.78
N ALA A 281 17.11 -34.50 -31.94
CA ALA A 281 16.48 -34.04 -33.19
C ALA A 281 16.82 -32.55 -33.46
N TRP A 282 16.69 -31.71 -32.45
CA TRP A 282 17.02 -30.27 -32.56
C TRP A 282 18.49 -30.06 -32.94
N MET A 283 19.42 -30.70 -32.24
CA MET A 283 20.86 -30.61 -32.56
C MET A 283 21.20 -31.23 -33.93
N ALA A 284 20.34 -32.10 -34.48
CA ALA A 284 20.49 -32.59 -35.83
C ALA A 284 19.89 -31.67 -36.92
N GLY A 285 19.26 -30.54 -36.51
CA GLY A 285 18.75 -29.50 -37.40
C GLY A 285 17.25 -29.54 -37.63
N SER A 286 16.49 -30.29 -36.84
CA SER A 286 15.02 -30.21 -36.85
C SER A 286 14.55 -28.87 -36.25
N ASP A 287 13.44 -28.34 -36.73
CA ASP A 287 12.81 -27.14 -36.14
C ASP A 287 12.25 -27.48 -34.76
N PRO A 288 12.67 -26.79 -33.66
CA PRO A 288 12.21 -27.08 -32.32
C PRO A 288 10.71 -26.84 -32.13
N ALA A 289 10.10 -25.91 -32.88
CA ALA A 289 8.66 -25.67 -32.85
C ALA A 289 7.83 -26.86 -33.42
N GLU A 290 8.42 -27.68 -34.32
CA GLU A 290 7.80 -28.87 -34.87
C GLU A 290 7.97 -30.11 -33.96
N LEU A 291 8.86 -30.03 -32.95
CA LEU A 291 9.13 -31.16 -32.05
C LEU A 291 8.17 -31.22 -30.86
N VAL A 292 7.46 -30.16 -30.56
CA VAL A 292 6.57 -30.06 -29.40
C VAL A 292 5.12 -30.43 -29.75
N ASP A 293 4.38 -30.93 -28.77
CA ASP A 293 2.99 -31.31 -28.90
C ASP A 293 1.99 -30.27 -28.34
N ASN A 294 2.53 -29.21 -27.69
CA ASN A 294 1.77 -28.15 -27.02
C ASN A 294 0.84 -28.62 -25.87
N ASP A 295 0.93 -29.87 -25.49
CA ASP A 295 0.18 -30.48 -24.39
C ASP A 295 1.13 -30.71 -23.19
N LYS A 296 2.14 -31.58 -23.38
CA LYS A 296 3.18 -31.84 -22.37
C LYS A 296 4.50 -31.12 -22.67
N SER A 297 4.68 -30.58 -23.89
CA SER A 297 5.89 -29.86 -24.27
C SER A 297 5.58 -28.56 -24.99
N VAL A 298 6.35 -27.50 -24.66
CA VAL A 298 6.18 -26.15 -25.23
C VAL A 298 7.56 -25.60 -25.59
N TYR A 299 7.67 -25.06 -26.81
CA TYR A 299 8.84 -24.32 -27.26
C TYR A 299 8.64 -22.82 -27.07
N THR A 300 9.65 -22.14 -26.52
CA THR A 300 9.67 -20.69 -26.39
C THR A 300 11.07 -20.13 -26.65
N THR A 301 11.10 -18.85 -27.04
CA THR A 301 12.33 -18.07 -27.21
C THR A 301 12.31 -16.89 -26.26
N SER A 302 13.49 -16.42 -25.86
CA SER A 302 13.66 -15.17 -25.13
C SER A 302 14.86 -14.43 -25.68
N ASP A 303 14.66 -13.18 -26.05
CA ASP A 303 15.74 -12.31 -26.52
C ASP A 303 16.43 -11.56 -25.37
N ALA A 304 15.76 -11.41 -24.23
CA ALA A 304 16.27 -10.66 -23.06
C ALA A 304 15.75 -11.22 -21.72
N GLY A 305 15.99 -12.51 -21.46
CA GLY A 305 15.61 -13.16 -20.21
C GLY A 305 16.42 -12.62 -19.01
N ALA A 306 15.71 -12.16 -17.97
CA ALA A 306 16.34 -11.73 -16.72
C ALA A 306 16.68 -12.92 -15.82
N TRP A 307 17.69 -12.76 -14.97
CA TRP A 307 18.04 -13.76 -13.98
C TRP A 307 16.92 -13.97 -12.94
N SER A 308 16.75 -15.21 -12.56
CA SER A 308 15.98 -15.64 -11.40
C SER A 308 16.63 -16.88 -10.81
N ASP A 309 16.40 -17.15 -9.53
CA ASP A 309 16.93 -18.36 -8.89
C ASP A 309 16.11 -19.58 -9.33
N SER A 310 16.48 -20.12 -10.49
CA SER A 310 15.92 -21.34 -11.06
C SER A 310 17.01 -22.19 -11.69
N VAL A 311 16.77 -23.50 -11.81
CA VAL A 311 17.71 -24.44 -12.43
C VAL A 311 18.11 -23.98 -13.84
N MET A 312 17.13 -23.50 -14.60
CA MET A 312 17.33 -23.02 -15.99
C MET A 312 18.19 -21.75 -16.01
N MET A 313 17.82 -20.71 -15.23
CA MET A 313 18.57 -19.45 -15.24
C MET A 313 19.95 -19.59 -14.61
N ASN A 314 20.12 -20.43 -13.60
CA ASN A 314 21.46 -20.72 -13.07
C ASN A 314 22.39 -21.35 -14.10
N TRP A 315 21.86 -22.17 -15.02
CA TRP A 315 22.67 -22.71 -16.14
C TRP A 315 22.94 -21.64 -17.20
N LEU A 316 21.95 -20.84 -17.58
CA LEU A 316 22.06 -19.79 -18.61
C LEU A 316 23.03 -18.67 -18.20
N PHE A 317 23.06 -18.31 -16.92
CA PHE A 317 23.92 -17.25 -16.37
C PHE A 317 25.29 -17.74 -15.87
N ASP A 318 25.65 -19.01 -16.08
CA ASP A 318 26.97 -19.50 -15.74
C ASP A 318 28.03 -18.80 -16.62
N ASP A 319 29.07 -18.22 -16.01
CA ASP A 319 30.13 -17.46 -16.70
C ASP A 319 30.90 -18.29 -17.73
N ALA A 320 30.80 -19.62 -17.68
CA ALA A 320 31.43 -20.52 -18.65
C ALA A 320 30.63 -20.68 -19.96
N ARG A 321 29.39 -20.17 -20.04
CA ARG A 321 28.53 -20.34 -21.22
C ARG A 321 29.11 -19.66 -22.44
N GLN A 322 28.97 -20.34 -23.59
CA GLN A 322 29.34 -19.81 -24.90
C GLN A 322 28.17 -19.96 -25.87
N ALA A 323 28.07 -19.03 -26.81
CA ALA A 323 27.05 -19.07 -27.85
C ALA A 323 27.00 -20.45 -28.54
N GLY A 324 25.80 -21.04 -28.59
CA GLY A 324 25.57 -22.39 -29.12
C GLY A 324 25.68 -23.50 -28.07
N ASP A 325 26.02 -23.20 -26.80
CA ASP A 325 25.94 -24.20 -25.73
C ASP A 325 24.50 -24.66 -25.56
N SER A 326 24.33 -25.97 -25.40
CA SER A 326 23.00 -26.59 -25.28
C SER A 326 23.02 -27.73 -24.26
N THR A 327 21.91 -28.01 -23.64
CA THR A 327 21.81 -29.03 -22.61
C THR A 327 20.39 -29.53 -22.43
N VAL A 328 20.28 -30.68 -21.74
CA VAL A 328 19.04 -31.14 -21.12
C VAL A 328 19.18 -30.96 -19.60
N LEU A 329 18.27 -30.22 -18.95
CA LEU A 329 18.24 -30.01 -17.51
C LEU A 329 16.99 -30.63 -16.91
N GLU A 330 17.16 -31.20 -15.71
CA GLU A 330 16.06 -31.65 -14.86
C GLU A 330 15.74 -30.58 -13.81
N ASP A 331 14.46 -30.28 -13.68
CA ASP A 331 13.88 -29.49 -12.58
C ASP A 331 12.92 -30.40 -11.81
N ALA A 332 13.48 -31.15 -10.87
CA ALA A 332 12.72 -32.13 -10.10
C ALA A 332 11.67 -31.49 -9.20
N ASP A 333 11.94 -30.32 -8.67
CA ASP A 333 11.04 -29.59 -7.76
C ASP A 333 9.76 -29.14 -8.46
N ASN A 334 9.88 -28.77 -9.74
CA ASN A 334 8.75 -28.34 -10.57
C ASN A 334 8.22 -29.41 -11.52
N SER A 335 8.82 -30.60 -11.53
CA SER A 335 8.48 -31.72 -12.43
C SER A 335 8.61 -31.35 -13.90
N TYR A 336 9.74 -30.73 -14.30
CA TYR A 336 10.03 -30.38 -15.69
C TYR A 336 11.40 -30.93 -16.15
N TYR A 337 11.51 -31.09 -17.46
CA TYR A 337 12.76 -31.13 -18.18
C TYR A 337 12.84 -29.95 -19.14
N TYR A 338 14.05 -29.37 -19.28
CA TYR A 338 14.32 -28.29 -20.23
C TYR A 338 15.36 -28.78 -21.25
N VAL A 339 15.08 -28.55 -22.53
CA VAL A 339 16.09 -28.58 -23.58
C VAL A 339 16.45 -27.15 -23.92
N LEU A 340 17.70 -26.76 -23.71
CA LEU A 340 18.16 -25.36 -23.77
C LEU A 340 19.19 -25.19 -24.88
N LEU A 341 19.08 -24.05 -25.57
CA LEU A 341 20.12 -23.51 -26.46
C LEU A 341 20.41 -22.06 -26.03
N PHE A 342 21.64 -21.81 -25.61
CA PHE A 342 22.13 -20.49 -25.22
C PHE A 342 22.65 -19.72 -26.41
N HIS A 343 22.29 -18.45 -26.56
CA HIS A 343 22.77 -17.58 -27.62
C HIS A 343 23.80 -16.57 -27.11
N ASP A 344 23.41 -15.73 -26.13
CA ASP A 344 24.28 -14.68 -25.61
C ASP A 344 23.86 -14.27 -24.18
N ARG A 345 24.80 -13.70 -23.45
CA ARG A 345 24.57 -12.94 -22.22
C ARG A 345 25.16 -11.55 -22.43
N PHE A 346 24.35 -10.53 -22.19
CA PHE A 346 24.69 -9.15 -22.51
C PHE A 346 24.13 -8.17 -21.49
N ARG A 347 24.79 -7.03 -21.39
CA ARG A 347 24.29 -5.85 -20.70
C ARG A 347 23.51 -4.97 -21.68
N GLU A 348 22.42 -4.39 -21.22
CA GLU A 348 21.62 -3.48 -22.02
C GLU A 348 22.24 -2.08 -22.04
N ASP A 349 23.08 -1.81 -23.02
CA ASP A 349 23.91 -0.58 -23.13
C ASP A 349 23.21 0.58 -23.86
N TYR A 350 21.93 0.45 -24.26
CA TYR A 350 21.20 1.56 -24.89
C TYR A 350 20.90 2.67 -23.88
N ASN A 351 20.81 3.90 -24.36
CA ASN A 351 20.44 5.04 -23.55
C ASN A 351 18.92 5.08 -23.33
N THR A 352 18.50 5.42 -22.13
CA THR A 352 17.13 5.85 -21.85
C THR A 352 16.82 7.19 -22.52
N VAL A 353 15.56 7.57 -22.58
CA VAL A 353 15.14 8.79 -23.23
C VAL A 353 14.17 9.59 -22.36
N ASP A 354 14.24 10.93 -22.50
CA ASP A 354 13.28 11.84 -21.92
C ASP A 354 12.30 12.29 -22.99
N VAL A 355 11.02 12.25 -22.65
CA VAL A 355 9.94 12.67 -23.55
C VAL A 355 8.87 13.45 -22.81
N ARG A 356 8.21 14.37 -23.54
CA ARG A 356 6.94 14.94 -23.11
C ARG A 356 5.83 14.40 -23.98
N HIS A 357 4.65 14.21 -23.42
CA HIS A 357 3.50 13.87 -24.22
C HIS A 357 2.21 14.54 -23.73
N ILE A 358 1.25 14.62 -24.64
CA ILE A 358 -0.12 15.05 -24.37
C ILE A 358 -1.04 13.94 -24.81
N LEU A 359 -1.73 13.30 -23.89
CA LEU A 359 -2.72 12.28 -24.22
C LEU A 359 -4.08 12.92 -24.48
N ILE A 360 -4.66 12.62 -25.63
CA ILE A 360 -6.04 12.95 -25.97
C ILE A 360 -6.84 11.67 -26.07
N GLN A 361 -7.58 11.35 -25.02
CA GLN A 361 -8.47 10.21 -25.01
C GLN A 361 -9.74 10.50 -25.80
N PRO A 362 -10.25 9.54 -26.59
CA PRO A 362 -11.60 9.63 -27.15
C PRO A 362 -12.64 9.70 -26.04
N GLU A 363 -13.66 10.50 -26.22
CA GLU A 363 -14.81 10.50 -25.31
C GLU A 363 -15.49 9.12 -25.31
N ALA A 364 -15.94 8.67 -24.14
CA ALA A 364 -16.67 7.41 -24.05
C ALA A 364 -18.00 7.50 -24.81
N THR A 365 -18.37 6.43 -25.51
CA THR A 365 -19.72 6.31 -26.07
C THR A 365 -20.74 6.11 -24.96
N THR A 366 -21.96 6.62 -25.18
CA THR A 366 -23.11 6.39 -24.30
C THR A 366 -23.97 5.22 -24.80
N LEU A 367 -23.64 4.65 -25.96
CA LEU A 367 -24.31 3.51 -26.55
C LEU A 367 -23.76 2.21 -25.98
N SER A 368 -24.59 1.17 -25.91
CA SER A 368 -24.16 -0.19 -25.59
C SER A 368 -23.63 -0.88 -26.86
N GLU A 369 -22.74 -1.86 -26.71
CA GLU A 369 -22.15 -2.60 -27.86
C GLU A 369 -23.19 -3.22 -28.81
N ASP A 370 -24.36 -3.57 -28.27
CA ASP A 370 -25.47 -4.13 -29.04
C ASP A 370 -26.35 -3.05 -29.72
N ASP A 371 -26.14 -1.77 -29.48
CA ASP A 371 -26.96 -0.70 -30.05
C ASP A 371 -26.59 -0.42 -31.52
N GLU A 372 -27.59 -0.17 -32.34
CA GLU A 372 -27.36 0.29 -33.72
C GLU A 372 -26.59 1.60 -33.75
N GLY A 373 -25.43 1.60 -34.40
CA GLY A 373 -24.57 2.75 -34.54
C GLY A 373 -23.45 2.87 -33.52
N TYR A 374 -23.29 1.90 -32.59
CA TYR A 374 -22.20 1.88 -31.62
C TYR A 374 -20.82 2.05 -32.27
N ASP A 375 -20.47 1.21 -33.26
CA ASP A 375 -19.19 1.29 -33.96
C ASP A 375 -18.96 2.65 -34.64
N ALA A 376 -20.03 3.23 -35.22
CA ALA A 376 -19.96 4.51 -35.89
C ALA A 376 -19.74 5.67 -34.87
N ASP A 377 -20.37 5.61 -33.69
CA ASP A 377 -20.16 6.60 -32.61
C ASP A 377 -18.75 6.49 -32.02
N VAL A 378 -18.28 5.27 -31.74
CA VAL A 378 -16.91 5.01 -31.28
C VAL A 378 -15.88 5.57 -32.28
N GLN A 379 -16.07 5.29 -33.58
CA GLN A 379 -15.15 5.80 -34.61
C GLN A 379 -15.20 7.32 -34.71
N ALA A 380 -16.38 7.93 -34.65
CA ALA A 380 -16.51 9.40 -34.69
C ALA A 380 -15.80 10.08 -33.49
N LYS A 381 -15.84 9.45 -32.30
CA LYS A 381 -15.13 9.95 -31.10
C LYS A 381 -13.62 9.80 -31.23
N LYS A 382 -13.14 8.68 -31.80
CA LYS A 382 -11.72 8.50 -32.15
C LYS A 382 -11.25 9.55 -33.15
N ASP A 383 -12.00 9.78 -34.21
CA ASP A 383 -11.69 10.78 -35.23
C ASP A 383 -11.65 12.20 -34.62
N ALA A 384 -12.57 12.52 -33.72
CA ALA A 384 -12.58 13.81 -33.00
C ALA A 384 -11.35 13.98 -32.08
N ALA A 385 -10.95 12.93 -31.36
CA ALA A 385 -9.74 12.95 -30.54
C ALA A 385 -8.49 13.12 -31.40
N LYS A 386 -8.39 12.43 -32.53
CA LYS A 386 -7.32 12.58 -33.49
C LYS A 386 -7.22 14.00 -34.01
N GLN A 387 -8.35 14.56 -34.47
CA GLN A 387 -8.39 15.95 -34.97
C GLN A 387 -7.96 16.94 -33.90
N LYS A 388 -8.39 16.76 -32.64
CA LYS A 388 -7.96 17.58 -31.51
C LYS A 388 -6.45 17.50 -31.28
N ALA A 389 -5.86 16.31 -31.37
CA ALA A 389 -4.41 16.13 -31.25
C ALA A 389 -3.66 16.83 -32.40
N GLU A 390 -4.14 16.73 -33.65
CA GLU A 390 -3.58 17.40 -34.82
C GLU A 390 -3.67 18.91 -34.67
N ASP A 391 -4.81 19.44 -34.23
CA ASP A 391 -5.02 20.88 -34.03
C ASP A 391 -4.11 21.46 -32.94
N LEU A 392 -3.94 20.75 -31.80
CA LEU A 392 -3.06 21.15 -30.73
C LEU A 392 -1.59 21.14 -31.16
N LEU A 393 -1.13 20.14 -31.88
CA LEU A 393 0.22 20.11 -32.42
C LEU A 393 0.44 21.24 -33.44
N ALA A 394 -0.54 21.53 -34.32
CA ALA A 394 -0.47 22.62 -35.25
C ALA A 394 -0.46 24.00 -34.55
N GLN A 395 -1.27 24.17 -33.51
CA GLN A 395 -1.27 25.36 -32.64
C GLN A 395 0.10 25.58 -32.02
N TRP A 396 0.69 24.55 -31.41
CA TRP A 396 2.01 24.63 -30.80
C TRP A 396 3.08 25.00 -31.83
N LYS A 397 3.09 24.37 -33.03
CA LYS A 397 4.02 24.66 -34.13
C LYS A 397 3.87 26.07 -34.69
N ALA A 398 2.69 26.66 -34.63
CA ALA A 398 2.43 28.04 -35.07
C ALA A 398 2.76 29.07 -33.99
N GLY A 399 2.94 28.68 -32.75
CA GLY A 399 3.32 29.50 -31.59
C GLY A 399 4.84 29.56 -31.39
N ASP A 400 5.26 29.57 -30.12
CA ASP A 400 6.68 29.66 -29.75
C ASP A 400 7.47 28.38 -30.07
N ALA A 401 6.78 27.24 -30.19
CA ALA A 401 7.31 25.93 -30.53
C ALA A 401 8.55 25.54 -29.69
N THR A 402 8.52 25.86 -28.38
CA THR A 402 9.56 25.52 -27.40
C THR A 402 9.10 24.40 -26.53
N GLU A 403 10.04 23.71 -25.84
CA GLU A 403 9.72 22.69 -24.84
C GLU A 403 8.82 23.25 -23.74
N ASP A 404 9.11 24.45 -23.21
CA ASP A 404 8.30 25.10 -22.18
C ASP A 404 6.85 25.35 -22.64
N SER A 405 6.65 25.77 -23.89
CA SER A 405 5.31 25.96 -24.46
C SER A 405 4.59 24.62 -24.67
N PHE A 406 5.32 23.54 -24.95
CA PHE A 406 4.75 22.19 -25.00
C PHE A 406 4.33 21.70 -23.62
N ALA A 407 5.17 21.92 -22.61
CA ALA A 407 4.87 21.58 -21.22
C ALA A 407 3.60 22.30 -20.72
N GLN A 408 3.47 23.60 -21.04
CA GLN A 408 2.25 24.35 -20.71
C GLN A 408 1.03 23.76 -21.42
N LEU A 409 1.14 23.44 -22.69
CA LEU A 409 0.04 22.84 -23.47
C LEU A 409 -0.36 21.47 -22.90
N ALA A 410 0.62 20.68 -22.42
CA ALA A 410 0.38 19.40 -21.76
C ALA A 410 -0.42 19.57 -20.44
N ASN A 411 -0.02 20.52 -19.59
CA ASN A 411 -0.75 20.80 -18.34
C ASN A 411 -2.20 21.24 -18.59
N GLU A 412 -2.47 21.94 -19.72
CA GLU A 412 -3.80 22.44 -20.04
C GLU A 412 -4.72 21.40 -20.72
N ASN A 413 -4.16 20.45 -21.44
CA ASN A 413 -4.93 19.61 -22.37
C ASN A 413 -4.78 18.10 -22.21
N SER A 414 -3.72 17.62 -21.54
CA SER A 414 -3.47 16.19 -21.40
C SER A 414 -4.47 15.54 -20.45
N THR A 415 -5.01 14.39 -20.85
CA THR A 415 -5.82 13.52 -20.00
C THR A 415 -5.00 12.50 -19.23
N ASP A 416 -3.68 12.47 -19.43
CA ASP A 416 -2.78 11.62 -18.66
C ASP A 416 -2.53 12.19 -17.27
N THR A 417 -3.16 11.61 -16.26
CA THR A 417 -3.05 12.07 -14.87
C THR A 417 -1.67 11.81 -14.25
N GLY A 418 -0.84 10.95 -14.86
CA GLY A 418 0.52 10.66 -14.40
C GLY A 418 1.52 11.78 -14.73
N SER A 419 1.25 12.58 -15.77
CA SER A 419 2.20 13.59 -16.25
C SER A 419 1.62 14.97 -16.52
N ASN A 420 0.29 15.16 -16.52
CA ASN A 420 -0.36 16.42 -16.86
C ASN A 420 -0.13 17.57 -15.86
N THR A 421 0.50 17.33 -14.73
CA THR A 421 0.87 18.36 -13.75
C THR A 421 2.34 18.76 -13.81
N ASN A 422 3.17 17.99 -14.54
CA ASN A 422 4.60 18.25 -14.73
C ASN A 422 4.96 18.55 -16.21
N GLY A 423 4.02 19.00 -17.01
CA GLY A 423 4.23 19.33 -18.41
C GLY A 423 4.32 18.11 -19.32
N GLY A 424 3.69 17.01 -18.95
CA GLY A 424 3.68 15.77 -19.73
C GLY A 424 5.02 15.02 -19.74
N LEU A 425 5.95 15.32 -18.82
CA LEU A 425 7.32 14.79 -18.80
C LEU A 425 7.37 13.36 -18.23
N TYR A 426 8.03 12.48 -18.98
CA TYR A 426 8.58 11.21 -18.53
C TYR A 426 10.10 11.23 -18.75
N THR A 427 10.85 10.94 -17.72
CA THR A 427 12.32 10.85 -17.74
C THR A 427 12.77 9.40 -17.70
N GLU A 428 13.96 9.15 -18.23
CA GLU A 428 14.62 7.84 -18.17
C GLU A 428 13.73 6.69 -18.69
N VAL A 429 12.92 6.98 -19.71
CA VAL A 429 12.08 5.96 -20.36
C VAL A 429 13.01 4.93 -21.00
N TYR A 430 12.80 3.65 -20.67
CA TYR A 430 13.56 2.53 -21.22
C TYR A 430 12.74 1.73 -22.23
N GLN A 431 13.41 0.90 -23.05
CA GLN A 431 12.75 0.08 -24.09
C GLN A 431 11.72 -0.86 -23.45
N ASP A 432 10.58 -0.99 -24.12
CA ASP A 432 9.44 -1.82 -23.73
C ASP A 432 8.73 -1.42 -22.42
N GLN A 433 9.09 -0.28 -21.82
CA GLN A 433 8.38 0.28 -20.66
C GLN A 433 6.98 0.78 -21.04
N MET A 434 6.86 1.39 -22.21
CA MET A 434 5.62 1.97 -22.72
C MET A 434 4.99 1.03 -23.76
N VAL A 435 3.70 1.26 -24.08
CA VAL A 435 3.02 0.51 -25.15
C VAL A 435 3.77 0.63 -26.47
N GLU A 436 3.73 -0.42 -27.28
CA GLU A 436 4.57 -0.64 -28.47
C GLU A 436 4.71 0.60 -29.35
N ALA A 437 3.61 1.20 -29.79
CA ALA A 437 3.67 2.37 -30.69
C ALA A 437 4.33 3.61 -30.06
N PHE A 438 4.15 3.81 -28.74
CA PHE A 438 4.83 4.88 -27.99
C PHE A 438 6.31 4.56 -27.86
N ASN A 439 6.66 3.33 -27.50
CA ASN A 439 8.03 2.84 -27.40
C ASN A 439 8.78 3.01 -28.72
N ASP A 440 8.22 2.52 -29.83
CA ASP A 440 8.83 2.61 -31.16
C ASP A 440 9.09 4.05 -31.58
N TRP A 441 8.18 4.96 -31.22
CA TRP A 441 8.39 6.37 -31.49
C TRP A 441 9.55 6.93 -30.69
N CYS A 442 9.69 6.58 -29.42
CA CYS A 442 10.74 7.05 -28.51
C CYS A 442 12.12 6.56 -28.94
N PHE A 443 12.23 5.30 -29.36
CA PHE A 443 13.51 4.64 -29.66
C PHE A 443 13.84 4.57 -31.17
N ASP A 444 13.14 5.33 -32.00
CA ASP A 444 13.56 5.49 -33.40
C ASP A 444 14.96 6.15 -33.44
N ALA A 445 15.93 5.43 -34.01
CA ALA A 445 17.33 5.85 -34.08
C ALA A 445 17.55 7.20 -34.82
N ALA A 446 16.57 7.67 -35.58
CA ALA A 446 16.63 8.97 -36.27
C ALA A 446 16.13 10.13 -35.39
N ARG A 447 15.58 9.86 -34.21
CA ARG A 447 14.97 10.84 -33.31
C ARG A 447 16.00 11.84 -32.78
N LYS A 448 15.59 13.10 -32.72
CA LYS A 448 16.43 14.20 -32.24
C LYS A 448 15.64 15.09 -31.26
N PRO A 449 16.35 15.71 -30.29
CA PRO A 449 15.71 16.69 -29.41
C PRO A 449 14.90 17.74 -30.19
N GLY A 450 13.65 17.96 -29.75
CA GLY A 450 12.69 18.83 -30.41
C GLY A 450 11.83 18.16 -31.48
N ASP A 451 12.06 16.89 -31.81
CA ASP A 451 11.16 16.14 -32.71
C ASP A 451 9.79 15.96 -32.09
N THR A 452 8.75 16.11 -32.91
CA THR A 452 7.36 15.93 -32.49
C THR A 452 6.60 15.01 -33.44
N GLY A 453 5.62 14.30 -32.91
CA GLY A 453 4.76 13.40 -33.67
C GLY A 453 3.43 13.18 -32.99
N ILE A 454 2.54 12.42 -33.65
CA ILE A 454 1.32 11.91 -33.05
C ILE A 454 1.39 10.38 -33.15
N VAL A 455 1.16 9.72 -32.04
CA VAL A 455 1.15 8.26 -31.90
C VAL A 455 -0.24 7.83 -31.46
N GLU A 456 -0.80 6.85 -32.14
CA GLU A 456 -2.08 6.23 -31.76
C GLU A 456 -1.81 4.96 -30.94
N THR A 457 -2.51 4.85 -29.81
CA THR A 457 -2.48 3.68 -28.94
C THR A 457 -3.90 3.30 -28.51
N ASP A 458 -4.07 2.24 -27.76
CA ASP A 458 -5.36 1.86 -27.17
C ASP A 458 -5.89 2.92 -26.17
N TYR A 459 -5.02 3.77 -25.61
CA TYR A 459 -5.39 4.87 -24.72
C TYR A 459 -5.90 6.11 -25.44
N GLY A 460 -5.59 6.25 -26.72
CA GLY A 460 -5.93 7.42 -27.52
C GLY A 460 -4.76 7.95 -28.35
N TYR A 461 -4.73 9.25 -28.57
CA TYR A 461 -3.71 9.91 -29.38
C TYR A 461 -2.72 10.65 -28.49
N HIS A 462 -1.43 10.28 -28.59
CA HIS A 462 -0.33 10.93 -27.88
C HIS A 462 0.36 11.92 -28.82
N ILE A 463 0.33 13.19 -28.45
CA ILE A 463 1.20 14.19 -29.09
C ILE A 463 2.55 14.08 -28.36
N MET A 464 3.60 13.75 -29.09
CA MET A 464 4.92 13.46 -28.57
C MET A 464 5.88 14.63 -28.80
N TYR A 465 6.77 14.86 -27.84
CA TYR A 465 7.92 15.75 -27.95
C TYR A 465 9.15 15.03 -27.37
N PHE A 466 10.18 14.87 -28.17
CA PHE A 466 11.43 14.23 -27.75
C PHE A 466 12.33 15.27 -27.06
N VAL A 467 12.60 15.09 -25.78
CA VAL A 467 13.48 15.98 -25.00
C VAL A 467 14.94 15.62 -25.27
N GLY A 468 15.29 14.34 -25.18
CA GLY A 468 16.67 13.88 -25.42
C GLY A 468 16.90 12.45 -25.01
N THR A 469 18.16 12.03 -25.12
CA THR A 469 18.67 10.79 -24.53
C THR A 469 19.22 11.08 -23.14
N ASP A 470 19.09 10.14 -22.23
CA ASP A 470 19.58 10.20 -20.86
C ASP A 470 20.62 9.08 -20.61
N LEU A 471 20.81 8.69 -19.35
CA LEU A 471 21.79 7.69 -18.92
C LEU A 471 21.59 6.34 -19.65
N PRO A 472 22.65 5.57 -19.82
CA PRO A 472 22.53 4.17 -20.22
C PRO A 472 21.60 3.39 -19.27
N TYR A 473 20.76 2.54 -19.82
CA TYR A 473 19.73 1.84 -19.02
C TYR A 473 20.32 1.02 -17.88
N TRP A 474 21.47 0.35 -18.09
CA TRP A 474 22.14 -0.38 -17.02
C TRP A 474 22.59 0.53 -15.86
N GLU A 475 23.00 1.78 -16.16
CA GLU A 475 23.36 2.74 -15.10
C GLU A 475 22.15 3.16 -14.29
N VAL A 476 20.99 3.36 -14.93
CA VAL A 476 19.71 3.63 -14.26
C VAL A 476 19.36 2.47 -13.33
N GLN A 477 19.43 1.22 -13.81
CA GLN A 477 19.11 0.04 -13.00
C GLN A 477 20.03 -0.09 -11.77
N VAL A 478 21.34 0.06 -11.96
CA VAL A 478 22.33 -0.02 -10.88
C VAL A 478 22.14 1.12 -9.88
N ARG A 479 21.96 2.34 -10.38
CA ARG A 479 21.70 3.52 -9.55
C ARG A 479 20.48 3.33 -8.68
N ASP A 480 19.37 2.86 -9.25
CA ASP A 480 18.11 2.68 -8.53
C ASP A 480 18.22 1.57 -7.48
N THR A 481 18.97 0.50 -7.78
CA THR A 481 19.31 -0.54 -6.80
C THR A 481 20.12 0.03 -5.64
N LEU A 482 21.20 0.76 -5.92
CA LEU A 482 22.01 1.40 -4.87
C LEU A 482 21.22 2.42 -4.05
N LYS A 483 20.38 3.23 -4.70
CA LYS A 483 19.50 4.17 -4.00
C LYS A 483 18.58 3.45 -3.02
N ASN A 484 17.94 2.38 -3.47
CA ASN A 484 17.04 1.60 -2.64
C ASN A 484 17.79 0.95 -1.46
N ASP A 485 18.96 0.38 -1.68
CA ASP A 485 19.75 -0.27 -0.65
C ASP A 485 20.30 0.72 0.39
N ASP A 486 20.84 1.85 -0.07
CA ASP A 486 21.34 2.91 0.80
C ASP A 486 20.21 3.58 1.58
N PHE A 487 19.07 3.84 0.93
CA PHE A 487 17.89 4.37 1.60
C PHE A 487 17.35 3.40 2.66
N ASN A 488 17.19 2.12 2.33
CA ASN A 488 16.70 1.11 3.28
C ASN A 488 17.67 0.93 4.47
N THR A 489 18.97 0.97 4.22
CA THR A 489 19.99 0.92 5.26
C THR A 489 19.87 2.13 6.19
N TRP A 490 19.87 3.33 5.63
CA TRP A 490 19.71 4.57 6.38
C TRP A 490 18.39 4.61 7.16
N TYR A 491 17.28 4.24 6.52
CA TYR A 491 15.95 4.24 7.14
C TYR A 491 15.89 3.26 8.31
N THR A 492 16.43 2.06 8.11
CA THR A 492 16.51 1.05 9.16
C THR A 492 17.36 1.52 10.34
N GLU A 493 18.52 2.13 10.08
CA GLU A 493 19.38 2.69 11.13
C GLU A 493 18.69 3.81 11.90
N LYS A 494 17.97 4.70 11.22
CA LYS A 494 17.26 5.82 11.86
C LYS A 494 16.08 5.37 12.71
N THR A 495 15.42 4.25 12.35
CA THR A 495 14.23 3.75 13.04
C THR A 495 14.51 2.67 14.08
N ALA A 496 15.71 2.05 14.06
CA ALA A 496 16.05 0.87 14.87
C ALA A 496 15.81 1.03 16.37
N ASP A 497 16.07 2.21 16.92
CA ASP A 497 15.96 2.49 18.36
C ASP A 497 14.55 2.94 18.77
N TYR A 498 13.62 3.06 17.81
CA TYR A 498 12.27 3.53 18.05
C TYR A 498 11.30 2.37 18.14
N THR A 499 10.81 2.13 19.34
CA THR A 499 9.76 1.13 19.60
C THR A 499 8.58 1.80 20.28
N ALA A 500 7.38 1.36 19.93
CA ALA A 500 6.16 1.85 20.54
C ALA A 500 5.70 0.89 21.63
N GLU A 501 5.46 1.42 22.83
CA GLU A 501 4.84 0.68 23.92
C GLU A 501 3.35 1.02 24.00
N GLN A 502 2.49 0.01 23.90
CA GLN A 502 1.04 0.21 24.03
C GLN A 502 0.57 0.19 25.49
N SER A 503 -0.35 1.06 25.82
CA SER A 503 -1.05 1.06 27.09
C SER A 503 -2.26 0.11 27.04
N SER A 504 -2.27 -0.95 27.82
CA SER A 504 -3.40 -1.92 27.89
C SER A 504 -4.74 -1.27 28.28
N PHE A 505 -4.72 -0.12 28.94
CA PHE A 505 -5.91 0.68 29.22
C PHE A 505 -6.27 1.61 28.08
N GLY A 506 -5.27 2.32 27.52
CA GLY A 506 -5.49 3.34 26.49
C GLY A 506 -5.98 2.76 25.16
N ILE A 507 -5.44 1.61 24.73
CA ILE A 507 -5.83 0.96 23.47
C ILE A 507 -7.30 0.51 23.45
N ARG A 508 -7.96 0.37 24.59
CA ARG A 508 -9.40 0.05 24.68
C ARG A 508 -10.27 1.15 24.05
N PHE A 509 -9.74 2.35 23.89
CA PHE A 509 -10.42 3.49 23.29
C PHE A 509 -10.04 3.70 21.81
N VAL A 510 -9.15 2.87 21.27
CA VAL A 510 -8.87 2.80 19.82
C VAL A 510 -10.04 2.10 19.14
N ARG A 511 -10.44 2.61 17.99
CA ARG A 511 -11.60 2.14 17.23
C ARG A 511 -11.38 0.73 16.69
N SER A 512 -12.35 -0.15 16.87
CA SER A 512 -12.31 -1.53 16.38
C SER A 512 -13.54 -1.94 15.59
N THR A 513 -14.54 -1.05 15.50
CA THR A 513 -15.77 -1.27 14.73
C THR A 513 -15.96 -0.14 13.73
N PHE A 514 -16.30 -0.49 12.49
CA PHE A 514 -16.51 0.43 11.39
C PHE A 514 -17.91 0.21 10.81
N THR A 515 -18.76 1.23 10.89
CA THR A 515 -20.07 1.24 10.22
C THR A 515 -19.97 2.15 9.01
N TYR A 516 -20.10 1.58 7.85
CA TYR A 516 -20.09 2.30 6.56
C TYR A 516 -21.45 2.83 6.18
#